data_598de87ab7f0e38c9de8be454d14435e
#
_entry.id   598de87ab7f0e38c9de8be454d14435e
#
_cell.length_a   1.000
_cell.length_b   1.000
_cell.length_c   1.000
_cell.angle_alpha   90.00
_cell.angle_beta   90.00
_cell.angle_gamma   90.00
#
_symmetry.space_group_name_H-M   'P 1'
#
loop_
_entity.id
_entity.type
_entity.pdbx_description
1 polymer ?
#
loop_
_entity_poly.entity_id
_entity_poly.type
_entity_poly.pdbx_seq_one_letter_code
_entity_poly.pdbx_strand_id
1 'polypeptide(L)'
;MFASSWLILLFPLLGFIGLSWYGNRISRKLVGFVGCGTVGASFFMTLVTLSNLLFLQPEERVGQVQTLYQWISAGSFKLNLAILVDPLSVFMFLIVTGVGFVIHVYSVGYMHDDPEYSRFFAYLNLFIFSMLVLVAAADFFFLIVGWALVGLASYLLIGFWREKASAVLAARKAFVMNVIGDVGMVIAALVIFETFGTLSFVDVFASAPDQFRPNDDAMLLITMLLLVGAFAKSAQLPLHTWLPDAMEGPTPVSALIHAATMVTAGV
;
A
#
# COMPACT_ATOMS: atom_id res chain seq x y z
N MET A 1 -6.86 21.54 -8.09
CA MET A 1 -6.24 20.83 -9.21
C MET A 1 -6.22 19.32 -8.99
N PHE A 2 -5.90 18.83 -7.81
CA PHE A 2 -5.86 17.40 -7.47
C PHE A 2 -7.10 16.85 -6.75
N ALA A 3 -8.21 17.59 -6.73
CA ALA A 3 -9.42 17.26 -5.96
C ALA A 3 -10.03 15.87 -6.26
N SER A 4 -9.69 15.28 -7.40
CA SER A 4 -10.17 13.95 -7.82
C SER A 4 -9.15 12.82 -7.59
N SER A 5 -7.97 13.10 -7.02
CA SER A 5 -6.92 12.07 -6.84
C SER A 5 -7.34 10.94 -5.88
N TRP A 6 -8.30 11.18 -4.97
CA TRP A 6 -8.87 10.14 -4.12
C TRP A 6 -9.60 9.03 -4.90
N LEU A 7 -10.03 9.31 -6.14
CA LEU A 7 -10.64 8.30 -7.03
C LEU A 7 -9.65 7.19 -7.39
N ILE A 8 -8.33 7.48 -7.36
CA ILE A 8 -7.27 6.49 -7.58
C ILE A 8 -7.41 5.34 -6.57
N LEU A 9 -7.73 5.65 -5.31
CA LEU A 9 -7.91 4.67 -4.24
C LEU A 9 -9.31 4.03 -4.30
N LEU A 10 -10.32 4.81 -4.66
CA LEU A 10 -11.72 4.36 -4.61
C LEU A 10 -12.00 3.22 -5.60
N PHE A 11 -11.48 3.29 -6.82
CA PHE A 11 -11.80 2.29 -7.85
C PHE A 11 -11.37 0.86 -7.45
N PRO A 12 -10.13 0.58 -7.02
CA PRO A 12 -9.77 -0.76 -6.57
C PRO A 12 -10.54 -1.21 -5.32
N LEU A 13 -10.88 -0.28 -4.42
CA LEU A 13 -11.73 -0.60 -3.26
C LEU A 13 -13.11 -1.08 -3.69
N LEU A 14 -13.75 -0.39 -4.65
CA LEU A 14 -15.04 -0.79 -5.20
C LEU A 14 -14.93 -2.14 -5.94
N GLY A 15 -13.83 -2.37 -6.65
CA GLY A 15 -13.51 -3.67 -7.25
C GLY A 15 -13.44 -4.79 -6.22
N PHE A 16 -12.71 -4.58 -5.13
CA PHE A 16 -12.61 -5.53 -4.02
C PHE A 16 -13.98 -5.83 -3.40
N ILE A 17 -14.73 -4.79 -3.00
CA ILE A 17 -16.04 -4.94 -2.36
C ILE A 17 -17.03 -5.65 -3.30
N GLY A 18 -17.13 -5.18 -4.55
CA GLY A 18 -18.06 -5.73 -5.54
C GLY A 18 -17.77 -7.20 -5.86
N LEU A 19 -16.50 -7.56 -6.07
CA LEU A 19 -16.11 -8.93 -6.36
C LEU A 19 -16.20 -9.84 -5.14
N SER A 20 -15.98 -9.33 -3.92
CA SER A 20 -16.15 -10.11 -2.69
C SER A 20 -17.61 -10.48 -2.44
N TRP A 21 -18.56 -9.60 -2.74
CA TRP A 21 -19.99 -9.86 -2.46
C TRP A 21 -20.73 -10.51 -3.62
N TYR A 22 -20.40 -10.14 -4.85
CA TYR A 22 -21.16 -10.56 -6.03
C TYR A 22 -20.35 -11.44 -6.99
N GLY A 23 -19.05 -11.56 -6.82
CA GLY A 23 -18.15 -12.20 -7.78
C GLY A 23 -18.52 -13.66 -8.08
N ASN A 24 -18.99 -14.42 -7.09
CA ASN A 24 -19.43 -15.82 -7.26
C ASN A 24 -20.82 -15.95 -7.95
N ARG A 25 -21.54 -14.84 -8.14
CA ARG A 25 -22.88 -14.81 -8.76
C ARG A 25 -22.85 -14.33 -10.20
N ILE A 26 -21.71 -13.81 -10.66
CA ILE A 26 -21.54 -13.24 -11.99
C ILE A 26 -20.62 -14.13 -12.85
N SER A 27 -20.66 -13.96 -14.16
CA SER A 27 -19.82 -14.73 -15.08
C SER A 27 -18.33 -14.40 -14.90
N ARG A 28 -17.45 -15.38 -15.15
CA ARG A 28 -15.98 -15.20 -15.09
C ARG A 28 -15.53 -14.04 -15.99
N LYS A 29 -16.14 -13.85 -17.17
CA LYS A 29 -15.84 -12.72 -18.06
C LYS A 29 -16.11 -11.38 -17.38
N LEU A 30 -17.23 -11.27 -16.67
CA LEU A 30 -17.60 -10.05 -15.97
C LEU A 30 -16.69 -9.81 -14.73
N VAL A 31 -16.30 -10.88 -14.01
CA VAL A 31 -15.32 -10.79 -12.93
C VAL A 31 -13.99 -10.23 -13.43
N GLY A 32 -13.46 -10.78 -14.53
CA GLY A 32 -12.22 -10.27 -15.14
C GLY A 32 -12.35 -8.83 -15.62
N PHE A 33 -13.49 -8.48 -16.25
CA PHE A 33 -13.77 -7.11 -16.71
C PHE A 33 -13.83 -6.11 -15.54
N VAL A 34 -14.54 -6.44 -14.45
CA VAL A 34 -14.62 -5.59 -13.25
C VAL A 34 -13.27 -5.48 -12.58
N GLY A 35 -12.57 -6.61 -12.34
CA GLY A 35 -11.26 -6.61 -11.68
C GLY A 35 -10.20 -5.79 -12.45
N CYS A 36 -10.11 -5.97 -13.77
CA CYS A 36 -9.21 -5.18 -14.60
C CYS A 36 -9.70 -3.74 -14.78
N GLY A 37 -11.01 -3.53 -14.97
CA GLY A 37 -11.59 -2.23 -15.24
C GLY A 37 -11.43 -1.24 -14.10
N THR A 38 -11.57 -1.69 -12.86
CA THR A 38 -11.37 -0.83 -11.67
C THR A 38 -9.92 -0.39 -11.53
N VAL A 39 -8.95 -1.28 -11.73
CA VAL A 39 -7.52 -0.91 -11.70
C VAL A 39 -7.15 -0.07 -12.93
N GLY A 40 -7.72 -0.35 -14.10
CA GLY A 40 -7.55 0.48 -15.31
C GLY A 40 -8.10 1.89 -15.12
N ALA A 41 -9.26 2.04 -14.49
CA ALA A 41 -9.82 3.35 -14.14
C ALA A 41 -8.92 4.10 -13.13
N SER A 42 -8.37 3.40 -12.14
CA SER A 42 -7.38 3.95 -11.22
C SER A 42 -6.13 4.43 -11.95
N PHE A 43 -5.61 3.64 -12.90
CA PHE A 43 -4.48 4.02 -13.74
C PHE A 43 -4.78 5.26 -14.58
N PHE A 44 -5.96 5.33 -15.20
CA PHE A 44 -6.37 6.50 -15.94
C PHE A 44 -6.39 7.76 -15.07
N MET A 45 -6.95 7.68 -13.85
CA MET A 45 -6.94 8.80 -12.90
C MET A 45 -5.53 9.18 -12.46
N THR A 46 -4.63 8.21 -12.36
CA THR A 46 -3.21 8.47 -12.11
C THR A 46 -2.56 9.27 -13.25
N LEU A 47 -2.86 8.94 -14.51
CA LEU A 47 -2.38 9.71 -15.67
C LEU A 47 -2.92 11.15 -15.68
N VAL A 48 -4.18 11.34 -15.30
CA VAL A 48 -4.77 12.68 -15.13
C VAL A 48 -4.04 13.45 -14.03
N THR A 49 -3.75 12.81 -12.90
CA THR A 49 -3.01 13.42 -11.78
C THR A 49 -1.58 13.78 -12.18
N LEU A 50 -0.89 12.89 -12.91
CA LEU A 50 0.41 13.16 -13.49
C LEU A 50 0.39 14.36 -14.44
N SER A 51 -0.58 14.39 -15.36
CA SER A 51 -0.75 15.50 -16.28
C SER A 51 -0.90 16.84 -15.53
N ASN A 52 -1.76 16.87 -14.50
CA ASN A 52 -1.93 18.04 -13.65
C ASN A 52 -0.62 18.46 -12.96
N LEU A 53 0.18 17.50 -12.49
CA LEU A 53 1.47 17.78 -11.86
C LEU A 53 2.49 18.35 -12.86
N LEU A 54 2.51 17.83 -14.09
CA LEU A 54 3.44 18.27 -15.14
C LEU A 54 3.12 19.67 -15.66
N PHE A 55 1.85 20.11 -15.58
CA PHE A 55 1.45 21.49 -15.94
C PHE A 55 1.90 22.53 -14.91
N LEU A 56 2.26 22.14 -13.69
CA LEU A 56 2.82 23.04 -12.69
C LEU A 56 4.28 23.36 -13.01
N GLN A 57 4.71 24.58 -12.64
CA GLN A 57 6.14 24.92 -12.68
C GLN A 57 6.91 24.02 -11.69
N PRO A 58 8.19 23.71 -11.95
CA PRO A 58 9.00 22.82 -11.10
C PRO A 58 8.97 23.23 -9.61
N GLU A 59 8.99 24.53 -9.34
CA GLU A 59 8.98 25.11 -7.99
C GLU A 59 7.63 24.93 -7.26
N GLU A 60 6.55 24.74 -8.02
CA GLU A 60 5.19 24.55 -7.50
C GLU A 60 4.83 23.07 -7.27
N ARG A 61 5.70 22.14 -7.71
CA ARG A 61 5.50 20.68 -7.55
C ARG A 61 5.80 20.21 -6.13
N VAL A 62 5.36 20.98 -5.15
CA VAL A 62 5.43 20.63 -3.72
C VAL A 62 4.28 19.71 -3.33
N GLY A 63 4.49 18.93 -2.26
CA GLY A 63 3.47 18.03 -1.75
C GLY A 63 2.19 18.78 -1.35
N GLN A 64 1.05 18.33 -1.87
CA GLN A 64 -0.26 18.88 -1.53
C GLN A 64 -1.04 17.87 -0.71
N VAL A 65 -1.37 18.25 0.53
CA VAL A 65 -2.22 17.46 1.42
C VAL A 65 -3.69 17.77 1.12
N GLN A 66 -4.45 16.74 0.80
CA GLN A 66 -5.89 16.83 0.60
C GLN A 66 -6.60 16.12 1.75
N THR A 67 -7.18 16.89 2.64
CA THR A 67 -8.01 16.39 3.74
C THR A 67 -9.38 16.03 3.20
N LEU A 68 -9.74 14.74 3.29
CA LEU A 68 -11.04 14.23 2.91
C LEU A 68 -12.04 14.35 4.06
N TYR A 69 -11.60 14.00 5.27
CA TYR A 69 -12.44 13.97 6.45
C TYR A 69 -11.59 14.04 7.72
N GLN A 70 -12.06 14.78 8.71
CA GLN A 70 -11.47 14.78 10.06
C GLN A 70 -12.03 13.59 10.84
N TRP A 71 -11.18 12.61 11.10
CA TRP A 71 -11.61 11.34 11.71
C TRP A 71 -11.60 11.40 13.24
N ILE A 72 -10.46 11.74 13.83
CA ILE A 72 -10.30 11.79 15.29
C ILE A 72 -9.82 13.18 15.71
N SER A 73 -10.47 13.75 16.72
CA SER A 73 -10.05 14.98 17.38
C SER A 73 -10.22 14.81 18.89
N ALA A 74 -9.10 14.56 19.59
CA ALA A 74 -9.09 14.36 21.04
C ALA A 74 -7.94 15.18 21.66
N GLY A 75 -8.25 16.35 22.16
CA GLY A 75 -7.25 17.27 22.71
C GLY A 75 -6.24 17.73 21.63
N SER A 76 -4.96 17.47 21.89
CA SER A 76 -3.87 17.74 20.92
C SER A 76 -3.79 16.72 19.80
N PHE A 77 -4.33 15.50 19.99
CA PHE A 77 -4.32 14.45 19.00
C PHE A 77 -5.39 14.68 17.94
N LYS A 78 -4.95 14.98 16.72
CA LYS A 78 -5.82 15.17 15.55
C LYS A 78 -5.38 14.24 14.44
N LEU A 79 -6.31 13.45 13.92
CA LEU A 79 -6.12 12.57 12.79
C LEU A 79 -7.11 12.91 11.70
N ASN A 80 -6.59 13.23 10.53
CA ASN A 80 -7.37 13.53 9.34
C ASN A 80 -7.20 12.41 8.34
N LEU A 81 -8.28 11.92 7.76
CA LEU A 81 -8.19 11.11 6.56
C LEU A 81 -7.74 12.04 5.42
N ALA A 82 -6.48 12.01 5.11
CA ALA A 82 -5.86 12.88 4.13
C ALA A 82 -4.93 12.09 3.20
N ILE A 83 -4.84 12.55 1.96
CA ILE A 83 -3.90 12.01 0.98
C ILE A 83 -2.85 13.07 0.65
N LEU A 84 -1.61 12.64 0.53
CA LEU A 84 -0.49 13.45 0.06
C LEU A 84 -0.28 13.17 -1.44
N VAL A 85 -0.32 14.22 -2.24
CA VAL A 85 -0.02 14.15 -3.67
C VAL A 85 1.24 14.97 -3.92
N ASP A 86 2.34 14.29 -4.20
CA ASP A 86 3.64 14.86 -4.52
C ASP A 86 4.28 14.11 -5.71
N PRO A 87 5.41 14.54 -6.24
CA PRO A 87 6.08 13.85 -7.34
C PRO A 87 6.40 12.38 -7.06
N LEU A 88 6.77 12.04 -5.82
CA LEU A 88 7.10 10.67 -5.42
C LEU A 88 5.85 9.80 -5.37
N SER A 89 4.78 10.27 -4.72
CA SER A 89 3.52 9.52 -4.66
C SER A 89 2.90 9.30 -6.03
N VAL A 90 2.94 10.30 -6.93
CA VAL A 90 2.44 10.16 -8.31
C VAL A 90 3.26 9.16 -9.10
N PHE A 91 4.60 9.17 -8.96
CA PHE A 91 5.47 8.17 -9.56
C PHE A 91 5.12 6.75 -9.07
N MET A 92 4.94 6.58 -7.78
CA MET A 92 4.53 5.29 -7.22
C MET A 92 3.10 4.89 -7.64
N PHE A 93 2.16 5.83 -7.75
CA PHE A 93 0.82 5.54 -8.30
C PHE A 93 0.91 5.00 -9.72
N LEU A 94 1.79 5.53 -10.57
CA LEU A 94 2.00 5.02 -11.94
C LEU A 94 2.47 3.56 -11.93
N ILE A 95 3.43 3.24 -11.08
CA ILE A 95 3.95 1.87 -10.98
C ILE A 95 2.86 0.94 -10.44
N VAL A 96 2.24 1.28 -9.31
CA VAL A 96 1.24 0.43 -8.65
C VAL A 96 0.03 0.19 -9.55
N THR A 97 -0.51 1.23 -10.17
CA THR A 97 -1.72 1.11 -11.00
C THR A 97 -1.39 0.60 -12.41
N GLY A 98 -0.30 1.06 -13.03
CA GLY A 98 0.06 0.68 -14.40
C GLY A 98 0.55 -0.76 -14.49
N VAL A 99 1.56 -1.14 -13.70
CA VAL A 99 2.04 -2.53 -13.68
C VAL A 99 0.96 -3.44 -13.09
N GLY A 100 0.25 -2.97 -12.04
CA GLY A 100 -0.89 -3.70 -11.46
C GLY A 100 -1.97 -3.99 -12.50
N PHE A 101 -2.32 -3.05 -13.38
CA PHE A 101 -3.28 -3.25 -14.45
C PHE A 101 -2.82 -4.33 -15.45
N VAL A 102 -1.55 -4.29 -15.89
CA VAL A 102 -0.99 -5.31 -16.79
C VAL A 102 -1.02 -6.70 -16.15
N ILE A 103 -0.68 -6.80 -14.86
CA ILE A 103 -0.75 -8.06 -14.12
C ILE A 103 -2.19 -8.56 -14.00
N HIS A 104 -3.18 -7.68 -13.79
CA HIS A 104 -4.60 -8.06 -13.78
C HIS A 104 -5.04 -8.63 -15.13
N VAL A 105 -4.65 -7.98 -16.24
CA VAL A 105 -4.95 -8.48 -17.59
C VAL A 105 -4.31 -9.85 -17.82
N TYR A 106 -3.04 -10.03 -17.47
CA TYR A 106 -2.35 -11.31 -17.53
C TYR A 106 -3.09 -12.40 -16.71
N SER A 107 -3.55 -12.03 -15.53
CA SER A 107 -4.25 -12.94 -14.60
C SER A 107 -5.57 -13.47 -15.16
N VAL A 108 -6.23 -12.76 -16.09
CA VAL A 108 -7.45 -13.23 -16.76
C VAL A 108 -7.21 -14.57 -17.46
N GLY A 109 -6.08 -14.69 -18.17
CA GLY A 109 -5.71 -15.96 -18.83
C GLY A 109 -5.12 -16.96 -17.84
N TYR A 110 -4.21 -16.51 -16.97
CA TYR A 110 -3.48 -17.40 -16.06
C TYR A 110 -4.41 -18.14 -15.07
N MET A 111 -5.42 -17.46 -14.52
CA MET A 111 -6.36 -18.02 -13.52
C MET A 111 -7.66 -18.53 -14.15
N HIS A 112 -7.77 -18.59 -15.49
CA HIS A 112 -9.03 -18.87 -16.18
C HIS A 112 -9.72 -20.15 -15.69
N ASP A 113 -8.98 -21.20 -15.42
CA ASP A 113 -9.52 -22.52 -15.05
C ASP A 113 -9.61 -22.72 -13.52
N ASP A 114 -9.13 -21.76 -12.72
CA ASP A 114 -9.18 -21.86 -11.26
C ASP A 114 -10.61 -21.72 -10.75
N PRO A 115 -11.09 -22.60 -9.86
CA PRO A 115 -12.44 -22.53 -9.30
C PRO A 115 -12.68 -21.24 -8.50
N GLU A 116 -11.65 -20.69 -7.87
CA GLU A 116 -11.72 -19.51 -7.00
C GLU A 116 -11.35 -18.19 -7.73
N TYR A 117 -11.56 -18.16 -9.05
CA TYR A 117 -11.24 -17.04 -9.94
C TYR A 117 -11.71 -15.68 -9.41
N SER A 118 -12.95 -15.61 -8.92
CA SER A 118 -13.53 -14.37 -8.37
C SER A 118 -12.81 -13.90 -7.12
N ARG A 119 -12.49 -14.81 -6.19
CA ARG A 119 -11.76 -14.51 -4.96
C ARG A 119 -10.36 -13.99 -5.28
N PHE A 120 -9.71 -14.55 -6.31
CA PHE A 120 -8.39 -14.09 -6.76
C PHE A 120 -8.41 -12.61 -7.16
N PHE A 121 -9.34 -12.21 -8.03
CA PHE A 121 -9.46 -10.81 -8.47
C PHE A 121 -9.87 -9.87 -7.35
N ALA A 122 -10.71 -10.33 -6.41
CA ALA A 122 -11.02 -9.55 -5.21
C ALA A 122 -9.74 -9.26 -4.40
N TYR A 123 -8.91 -10.28 -4.14
CA TYR A 123 -7.67 -10.11 -3.37
C TYR A 123 -6.62 -9.27 -4.11
N LEU A 124 -6.51 -9.37 -5.43
CA LEU A 124 -5.65 -8.50 -6.22
C LEU A 124 -6.09 -7.02 -6.10
N ASN A 125 -7.40 -6.75 -6.21
CA ASN A 125 -7.93 -5.39 -6.04
C ASN A 125 -7.69 -4.87 -4.61
N LEU A 126 -7.86 -5.72 -3.58
CA LEU A 126 -7.53 -5.36 -2.20
C LEU A 126 -6.06 -4.98 -2.07
N PHE A 127 -5.17 -5.73 -2.70
CA PHE A 127 -3.74 -5.47 -2.65
C PHE A 127 -3.40 -4.12 -3.30
N ILE A 128 -3.94 -3.83 -4.50
CA ILE A 128 -3.74 -2.53 -5.17
C ILE A 128 -4.28 -1.39 -4.30
N PHE A 129 -5.49 -1.54 -3.76
CA PHE A 129 -6.06 -0.55 -2.84
C PHE A 129 -5.14 -0.30 -1.63
N SER A 130 -4.67 -1.37 -0.99
CA SER A 130 -3.80 -1.29 0.19
C SER A 130 -2.48 -0.57 -0.11
N MET A 131 -1.86 -0.87 -1.26
CA MET A 131 -0.65 -0.18 -1.71
C MET A 131 -0.90 1.31 -1.99
N LEU A 132 -2.05 1.65 -2.59
CA LEU A 132 -2.40 3.03 -2.86
C LEU A 132 -2.67 3.81 -1.56
N VAL A 133 -3.29 3.19 -0.54
CA VAL A 133 -3.44 3.79 0.79
C VAL A 133 -2.08 4.10 1.41
N LEU A 134 -1.14 3.15 1.32
CA LEU A 134 0.22 3.32 1.83
C LEU A 134 0.94 4.48 1.14
N VAL A 135 0.94 4.50 -0.19
CA VAL A 135 1.65 5.50 -1.00
C VAL A 135 1.01 6.89 -0.88
N ALA A 136 -0.32 6.95 -0.71
CA ALA A 136 -1.06 8.20 -0.57
C ALA A 136 -1.08 8.76 0.85
N ALA A 137 -0.52 8.06 1.84
CA ALA A 137 -0.58 8.48 3.23
C ALA A 137 0.01 9.88 3.42
N ALA A 138 -0.70 10.75 4.16
CA ALA A 138 -0.25 12.08 4.53
C ALA A 138 0.33 12.15 5.94
N ASP A 139 0.24 11.06 6.69
CA ASP A 139 0.71 10.93 8.05
C ASP A 139 1.18 9.50 8.38
N PHE A 140 1.95 9.37 9.47
CA PHE A 140 2.48 8.08 9.91
C PHE A 140 1.39 7.08 10.31
N PHE A 141 0.21 7.52 10.74
CA PHE A 141 -0.87 6.61 11.11
C PHE A 141 -1.45 5.91 9.87
N PHE A 142 -1.82 6.67 8.83
CA PHE A 142 -2.35 6.08 7.59
C PHE A 142 -1.28 5.32 6.82
N LEU A 143 -0.01 5.70 6.94
CA LEU A 143 1.11 4.90 6.46
C LEU A 143 1.07 3.50 7.08
N ILE A 144 0.96 3.41 8.41
CA ILE A 144 0.91 2.13 9.14
C ILE A 144 -0.35 1.34 8.78
N VAL A 145 -1.51 2.00 8.62
CA VAL A 145 -2.75 1.34 8.17
C VAL A 145 -2.55 0.71 6.79
N GLY A 146 -2.03 1.48 5.82
CA GLY A 146 -1.71 0.96 4.49
C GLY A 146 -0.68 -0.18 4.55
N TRP A 147 0.34 -0.02 5.39
CA TRP A 147 1.40 -1.00 5.61
C TRP A 147 0.85 -2.35 6.12
N ALA A 148 -0.01 -2.33 7.12
CA ALA A 148 -0.67 -3.52 7.67
C ALA A 148 -1.64 -4.16 6.65
N LEU A 149 -2.41 -3.34 5.92
CA LEU A 149 -3.33 -3.82 4.87
C LEU A 149 -2.60 -4.52 3.73
N VAL A 150 -1.45 -4.01 3.30
CA VAL A 150 -0.58 -4.68 2.30
C VAL A 150 -0.09 -6.02 2.84
N GLY A 151 0.30 -6.08 4.12
CA GLY A 151 0.68 -7.33 4.80
C GLY A 151 -0.46 -8.35 4.81
N LEU A 152 -1.68 -7.93 5.12
CA LEU A 152 -2.87 -8.77 5.09
C LEU A 152 -3.18 -9.25 3.67
N ALA A 153 -3.18 -8.35 2.69
CA ALA A 153 -3.46 -8.71 1.30
C ALA A 153 -2.43 -9.69 0.74
N SER A 154 -1.14 -9.52 1.08
CA SER A 154 -0.08 -10.46 0.71
C SER A 154 -0.27 -11.84 1.34
N TYR A 155 -0.66 -11.90 2.64
CA TYR A 155 -1.01 -13.14 3.32
C TYR A 155 -2.11 -13.91 2.57
N LEU A 156 -3.20 -13.22 2.20
CA LEU A 156 -4.33 -13.81 1.49
C LEU A 156 -3.94 -14.30 0.08
N LEU A 157 -3.03 -13.62 -0.57
CA LEU A 157 -2.57 -13.93 -1.92
C LEU A 157 -1.51 -15.05 -1.94
N ILE A 158 -0.54 -15.05 -1.02
CA ILE A 158 0.46 -16.12 -0.89
C ILE A 158 -0.23 -17.43 -0.50
N GLY A 159 -1.17 -17.37 0.45
CA GLY A 159 -1.98 -18.50 0.91
C GLY A 159 -3.23 -18.75 0.07
N PHE A 160 -3.26 -18.33 -1.19
CA PHE A 160 -4.45 -18.42 -2.04
C PHE A 160 -4.96 -19.85 -2.18
N TRP A 161 -4.08 -20.79 -2.45
CA TRP A 161 -4.40 -22.22 -2.50
C TRP A 161 -4.40 -22.84 -1.10
N ARG A 162 -5.51 -22.69 -0.40
CA ARG A 162 -5.67 -23.08 1.03
C ARG A 162 -5.48 -24.57 1.29
N GLU A 163 -5.70 -25.42 0.29
CA GLU A 163 -5.53 -26.87 0.39
C GLU A 163 -4.04 -27.28 0.34
N LYS A 164 -3.17 -26.40 -0.16
CA LYS A 164 -1.75 -26.60 -0.25
C LYS A 164 -1.07 -26.20 1.05
N ALA A 165 -0.67 -27.20 1.86
CA ALA A 165 -0.05 -26.95 3.17
C ALA A 165 1.19 -26.06 3.10
N SER A 166 2.02 -26.19 2.05
CA SER A 166 3.20 -25.31 1.84
C SER A 166 2.80 -23.86 1.64
N ALA A 167 1.75 -23.57 0.87
CA ALA A 167 1.28 -22.22 0.64
C ALA A 167 0.72 -21.58 1.95
N VAL A 168 0.01 -22.35 2.76
CA VAL A 168 -0.49 -21.90 4.07
C VAL A 168 0.65 -21.60 5.03
N LEU A 169 1.68 -22.45 5.08
CA LEU A 169 2.86 -22.21 5.93
C LEU A 169 3.67 -21.00 5.44
N ALA A 170 3.87 -20.86 4.13
CA ALA A 170 4.53 -19.70 3.52
C ALA A 170 3.79 -18.39 3.85
N ALA A 171 2.46 -18.37 3.71
CA ALA A 171 1.63 -17.21 4.06
C ALA A 171 1.76 -16.83 5.54
N ARG A 172 1.68 -17.80 6.45
CA ARG A 172 1.86 -17.55 7.89
C ARG A 172 3.23 -16.98 8.20
N LYS A 173 4.29 -17.55 7.62
CA LYS A 173 5.66 -17.07 7.79
C LYS A 173 5.79 -15.64 7.29
N ALA A 174 5.31 -15.32 6.08
CA ALA A 174 5.32 -13.99 5.53
C ALA A 174 4.55 -12.99 6.43
N PHE A 175 3.38 -13.38 6.92
CA PHE A 175 2.60 -12.54 7.81
C PHE A 175 3.32 -12.23 9.13
N VAL A 176 3.86 -13.24 9.81
CA VAL A 176 4.58 -13.06 11.08
C VAL A 176 5.81 -12.14 10.89
N MET A 177 6.61 -12.36 9.82
CA MET A 177 7.77 -11.51 9.55
C MET A 177 7.37 -10.05 9.29
N ASN A 178 6.26 -9.82 8.59
CA ASN A 178 5.75 -8.48 8.36
C ASN A 178 5.24 -7.82 9.64
N VAL A 179 4.52 -8.57 10.51
CA VAL A 179 4.01 -8.04 11.79
C VAL A 179 5.15 -7.59 12.72
N ILE A 180 6.31 -8.25 12.69
CA ILE A 180 7.49 -7.77 13.44
C ILE A 180 7.87 -6.35 12.98
N GLY A 181 7.85 -6.11 11.66
CA GLY A 181 8.05 -4.78 11.10
C GLY A 181 6.97 -3.77 11.50
N ASP A 182 5.70 -4.22 11.46
CA ASP A 182 4.54 -3.38 11.82
C ASP A 182 4.65 -2.89 13.28
N VAL A 183 5.10 -3.74 14.21
CA VAL A 183 5.36 -3.35 15.61
C VAL A 183 6.42 -2.25 15.71
N GLY A 184 7.52 -2.37 14.96
CA GLY A 184 8.54 -1.32 14.89
C GLY A 184 7.96 0.02 14.41
N MET A 185 7.15 -0.01 13.35
CA MET A 185 6.49 1.18 12.80
C MET A 185 5.54 1.84 13.81
N VAL A 186 4.74 1.04 14.54
CA VAL A 186 3.82 1.55 15.57
C VAL A 186 4.58 2.23 16.71
N ILE A 187 5.64 1.60 17.21
CA ILE A 187 6.49 2.20 18.27
C ILE A 187 7.14 3.49 17.75
N ALA A 188 7.64 3.50 16.51
CA ALA A 188 8.19 4.71 15.90
C ALA A 188 7.16 5.85 15.87
N ALA A 189 5.93 5.57 15.45
CA ALA A 189 4.86 6.57 15.41
C ALA A 189 4.52 7.12 16.81
N LEU A 190 4.55 6.29 17.87
CA LEU A 190 4.35 6.75 19.24
C LEU A 190 5.47 7.69 19.69
N VAL A 191 6.73 7.36 19.40
CA VAL A 191 7.88 8.21 19.72
C VAL A 191 7.83 9.51 18.93
N ILE A 192 7.45 9.46 17.64
CA ILE A 192 7.24 10.65 16.80
C ILE A 192 6.16 11.54 17.42
N PHE A 193 5.03 10.97 17.81
CA PHE A 193 3.96 11.75 18.43
C PHE A 193 4.38 12.37 19.77
N GLU A 194 5.12 11.65 20.61
CA GLU A 194 5.66 12.17 21.87
C GLU A 194 6.63 13.34 21.64
N THR A 195 7.45 13.23 20.59
CA THR A 195 8.48 14.23 20.28
C THR A 195 7.90 15.48 19.60
N PHE A 196 7.00 15.31 18.64
CA PHE A 196 6.53 16.39 17.76
C PHE A 196 5.09 16.84 18.08
N GLY A 197 4.33 16.06 18.87
CA GLY A 197 2.90 16.32 19.12
C GLY A 197 1.99 16.11 17.92
N THR A 198 2.51 15.61 16.79
CA THR A 198 1.80 15.37 15.55
C THR A 198 2.32 14.13 14.84
N LEU A 199 1.50 13.52 13.97
CA LEU A 199 1.90 12.44 13.06
C LEU A 199 1.93 12.88 11.59
N SER A 200 1.59 14.14 11.28
CA SER A 200 1.59 14.69 9.92
C SER A 200 3.02 14.73 9.36
N PHE A 201 3.24 14.19 8.16
CA PHE A 201 4.56 14.24 7.52
C PHE A 201 5.06 15.66 7.33
N VAL A 202 4.18 16.56 6.88
CA VAL A 202 4.57 17.95 6.61
C VAL A 202 5.04 18.63 7.88
N ASP A 203 4.32 18.46 8.99
CA ASP A 203 4.65 19.11 10.26
C ASP A 203 5.90 18.50 10.90
N VAL A 204 6.03 17.17 10.89
CA VAL A 204 7.19 16.46 11.43
C VAL A 204 8.45 16.83 10.65
N PHE A 205 8.42 16.78 9.32
CA PHE A 205 9.61 17.09 8.51
C PHE A 205 10.00 18.57 8.54
N ALA A 206 9.02 19.47 8.70
CA ALA A 206 9.30 20.90 8.86
C ALA A 206 9.98 21.21 10.20
N SER A 207 9.59 20.52 11.28
CA SER A 207 10.11 20.79 12.63
C SER A 207 11.33 19.94 13.03
N ALA A 208 11.59 18.84 12.33
CA ALA A 208 12.69 17.94 12.65
C ALA A 208 14.09 18.60 12.67
N PRO A 209 14.46 19.50 11.73
CA PRO A 209 15.76 20.17 11.75
C PRO A 209 16.00 21.06 12.99
N ASP A 210 14.91 21.61 13.55
CA ASP A 210 14.97 22.47 14.72
C ASP A 210 14.97 21.69 16.04
N GLN A 211 14.37 20.50 16.03
CA GLN A 211 14.22 19.64 17.21
C GLN A 211 15.41 18.71 17.44
N PHE A 212 16.02 18.21 16.37
CA PHE A 212 17.10 17.21 16.47
C PHE A 212 18.46 17.80 16.15
N ARG A 213 19.45 17.39 16.96
CA ARG A 213 20.87 17.56 16.65
C ARG A 213 21.40 16.31 15.95
N PRO A 214 22.51 16.41 15.20
CA PRO A 214 23.20 15.21 14.71
C PRO A 214 23.51 14.23 15.84
N ASN A 215 23.15 12.96 15.65
CA ASN A 215 23.28 11.85 16.62
C ASN A 215 22.37 11.97 17.87
N ASP A 216 21.23 12.63 17.74
CA ASP A 216 20.20 12.63 18.78
C ASP A 216 19.64 11.22 19.00
N ASP A 217 19.53 10.79 20.26
CA ASP A 217 19.09 9.43 20.63
C ASP A 217 17.64 9.17 20.16
N ALA A 218 16.75 10.16 20.26
CA ALA A 218 15.36 10.01 19.83
C ALA A 218 15.26 9.90 18.29
N MET A 219 16.05 10.69 17.55
CA MET A 219 16.15 10.57 16.10
C MET A 219 16.67 9.19 15.69
N LEU A 220 17.71 8.71 16.35
CA LEU A 220 18.28 7.39 16.08
C LEU A 220 17.25 6.28 16.37
N LEU A 221 16.54 6.37 17.49
CA LEU A 221 15.50 5.41 17.86
C LEU A 221 14.38 5.37 16.82
N ILE A 222 13.82 6.53 16.43
CA ILE A 222 12.76 6.63 15.41
C ILE A 222 13.24 6.00 14.11
N THR A 223 14.41 6.39 13.61
CA THR A 223 14.92 5.90 12.32
C THR A 223 15.20 4.40 12.35
N MET A 224 15.75 3.86 13.44
CA MET A 224 15.97 2.41 13.58
C MET A 224 14.67 1.62 13.64
N LEU A 225 13.64 2.12 14.32
CA LEU A 225 12.32 1.48 14.38
C LEU A 225 11.63 1.49 13.02
N LEU A 226 11.68 2.60 12.28
CA LEU A 226 11.17 2.68 10.90
C LEU A 226 11.94 1.73 9.97
N LEU A 227 13.26 1.61 10.16
CA LEU A 227 14.11 0.71 9.39
C LEU A 227 13.75 -0.76 9.61
N VAL A 228 13.35 -1.17 10.84
CA VAL A 228 12.83 -2.53 11.08
C VAL A 228 11.59 -2.80 10.22
N GLY A 229 10.67 -1.83 10.12
CA GLY A 229 9.52 -1.91 9.22
C GLY A 229 9.93 -2.09 7.76
N ALA A 230 10.86 -1.24 7.30
CA ALA A 230 11.39 -1.29 5.94
C ALA A 230 12.06 -2.65 5.64
N PHE A 231 12.88 -3.18 6.55
CA PHE A 231 13.56 -4.48 6.40
C PHE A 231 12.56 -5.64 6.27
N ALA A 232 11.47 -5.60 7.04
CA ALA A 232 10.43 -6.62 6.97
C ALA A 232 9.76 -6.67 5.59
N LYS A 233 9.32 -5.52 5.05
CA LYS A 233 8.66 -5.45 3.73
C LYS A 233 9.63 -5.70 2.58
N SER A 234 10.83 -5.15 2.65
CA SER A 234 11.84 -5.31 1.59
C SER A 234 12.60 -6.64 1.68
N ALA A 235 12.21 -7.53 2.60
CA ALA A 235 12.85 -8.82 2.81
C ALA A 235 14.38 -8.71 2.97
N GLN A 236 14.81 -7.74 3.78
CA GLN A 236 16.23 -7.56 4.09
C GLN A 236 16.62 -8.33 5.36
N LEU A 237 17.91 -8.62 5.52
CA LEU A 237 18.43 -9.31 6.68
C LEU A 237 18.14 -8.52 7.97
N PRO A 238 17.66 -9.18 9.03
CA PRO A 238 17.44 -10.63 9.20
C PRO A 238 16.04 -11.11 8.79
N LEU A 239 15.11 -10.22 8.34
CA LEU A 239 13.70 -10.52 8.08
C LEU A 239 13.40 -11.00 6.64
N HIS A 240 14.40 -11.56 5.95
CA HIS A 240 14.33 -11.91 4.52
C HIS A 240 13.69 -13.27 4.22
N THR A 241 13.58 -14.16 5.21
CA THR A 241 13.30 -15.59 5.00
C THR A 241 11.91 -15.91 4.48
N TRP A 242 10.98 -14.96 4.47
CA TRP A 242 9.62 -15.13 3.96
C TRP A 242 9.54 -15.00 2.44
N LEU A 243 10.45 -14.25 1.82
CA LEU A 243 10.39 -13.90 0.40
C LEU A 243 10.54 -15.13 -0.52
N PRO A 244 11.51 -16.05 -0.32
CA PRO A 244 11.60 -17.27 -1.12
C PRO A 244 10.35 -18.15 -1.02
N ASP A 245 9.78 -18.28 0.19
CA ASP A 245 8.61 -19.12 0.42
C ASP A 245 7.34 -18.48 -0.19
N ALA A 246 7.29 -17.17 -0.35
CA ALA A 246 6.16 -16.47 -0.96
C ALA A 246 5.90 -16.87 -2.43
N MET A 247 6.85 -17.56 -3.08
CA MET A 247 6.67 -18.16 -4.42
C MET A 247 5.67 -19.33 -4.46
N GLU A 248 5.18 -19.80 -3.31
CA GLU A 248 4.10 -20.79 -3.23
C GLU A 248 2.73 -20.26 -3.69
N GLY A 249 2.56 -18.94 -3.75
CA GLY A 249 1.39 -18.29 -4.34
C GLY A 249 1.37 -18.32 -5.87
N PRO A 250 0.23 -17.95 -6.51
CA PRO A 250 0.14 -17.83 -7.97
C PRO A 250 1.18 -16.88 -8.55
N THR A 251 1.72 -17.18 -9.73
CA THR A 251 2.77 -16.35 -10.38
C THR A 251 2.41 -14.86 -10.52
N PRO A 252 1.17 -14.45 -10.88
CA PRO A 252 0.82 -13.03 -10.92
C PRO A 252 0.97 -12.33 -9.57
N VAL A 253 0.74 -13.06 -8.47
CA VAL A 253 0.93 -12.55 -7.10
C VAL A 253 2.40 -12.26 -6.84
N SER A 254 3.28 -13.21 -7.19
CA SER A 254 4.72 -13.02 -7.03
C SER A 254 5.22 -11.83 -7.86
N ALA A 255 4.74 -11.67 -9.08
CA ALA A 255 5.07 -10.51 -9.91
C ALA A 255 4.62 -9.18 -9.28
N LEU A 256 3.41 -9.15 -8.69
CA LEU A 256 2.88 -7.94 -8.07
C LEU A 256 3.61 -7.60 -6.76
N ILE A 257 3.78 -8.56 -5.86
CA ILE A 257 4.39 -8.36 -4.54
C ILE A 257 5.87 -8.01 -4.65
N HIS A 258 6.63 -8.76 -5.47
CA HIS A 258 8.09 -8.73 -5.42
C HIS A 258 8.72 -7.75 -6.41
N ALA A 259 8.07 -7.45 -7.53
CA ALA A 259 8.67 -6.61 -8.56
C ALA A 259 8.24 -5.15 -8.48
N ALA A 260 6.95 -4.88 -8.23
CA ALA A 260 6.40 -3.55 -8.49
C ALA A 260 5.93 -2.79 -7.24
N THR A 261 5.66 -3.47 -6.10
CA THR A 261 4.88 -2.82 -5.06
C THR A 261 5.37 -3.06 -3.64
N MET A 262 5.13 -4.24 -3.04
CA MET A 262 5.32 -4.46 -1.60
C MET A 262 6.78 -4.32 -1.16
N VAL A 263 7.71 -4.93 -1.90
CA VAL A 263 9.14 -4.94 -1.55
C VAL A 263 9.76 -3.55 -1.73
N THR A 264 9.23 -2.75 -2.65
CA THR A 264 9.67 -1.36 -2.87
C THR A 264 9.14 -0.37 -1.82
N ALA A 265 8.11 -0.75 -1.07
CA ALA A 265 7.54 0.11 -0.03
C ALA A 265 8.51 0.40 1.12
N GLY A 266 9.47 -0.48 1.39
CA GLY A 266 10.48 -0.27 2.42
C GLY A 266 11.70 0.53 1.94
N VAL A 267 11.83 0.77 0.62
CA VAL A 267 12.91 1.56 0.01
C VAL A 267 12.46 3.00 -0.17
#